data_9d69db92f12dcf45a47e4e46f283d785
#
_entry.id   9d69db92f12dcf45a47e4e46f283d785
#
_cell.length_a   1.000
_cell.length_b   1.000
_cell.length_c   1.000
_cell.angle_alpha   90.00
_cell.angle_beta   90.00
_cell.angle_gamma   90.00
#
_symmetry.space_group_name_H-M   'P 1'
#
loop_
_entity.id
_entity.type
_entity.pdbx_description
1 polymer ?
#
loop_
_entity_poly.entity_id
_entity_poly.type
_entity_poly.pdbx_seq_one_letter_code
_entity_poly.pdbx_strand_id
1 'polypeptide(L)'
;MHYSYETRLKHRADFRVKYIFRSAENGGRIQLPYQGLRCDFYYHDGQRDIISMVWPEFEDENGKIILEDKTSVPKEGTALMWIALPERRILHQNNIKVGLKCFFWEGKITADCEIIEIIDLFKNPIK
;
A
#
# COMPACT_ATOMS: atom_id res chain seq x y z
N MET A 1 4.40 14.38 -13.41
CA MET A 1 4.45 14.55 -11.94
C MET A 1 3.28 13.86 -11.29
N HIS A 2 3.54 13.19 -10.18
CA HIS A 2 2.48 12.52 -9.42
C HIS A 2 1.62 13.55 -8.67
N TYR A 3 0.31 13.39 -8.73
CA TYR A 3 -0.64 14.17 -7.95
C TYR A 3 -1.13 13.35 -6.77
N SER A 4 -1.12 13.92 -5.57
CA SER A 4 -1.47 13.17 -4.37
C SER A 4 -2.89 12.61 -4.45
N TYR A 5 -3.07 11.39 -3.94
CA TYR A 5 -4.39 10.76 -3.91
C TYR A 5 -5.33 11.50 -2.95
N GLU A 6 -4.80 12.12 -1.91
CA GLU A 6 -5.60 12.93 -1.00
C GLU A 6 -6.31 14.07 -1.74
N THR A 7 -5.58 14.75 -2.63
CA THR A 7 -6.15 15.83 -3.45
C THR A 7 -7.21 15.28 -4.40
N ARG A 8 -6.96 14.13 -5.01
CA ARG A 8 -7.86 13.53 -5.99
C ARG A 8 -9.13 12.96 -5.36
N LEU A 9 -8.98 12.26 -4.24
CA LEU A 9 -10.08 11.52 -3.59
C LEU A 9 -10.78 12.35 -2.52
N LYS A 10 -10.17 13.47 -2.10
CA LYS A 10 -10.73 14.41 -1.12
C LYS A 10 -10.96 13.77 0.24
N HIS A 11 -10.10 12.84 0.64
CA HIS A 11 -10.04 12.28 1.98
C HIS A 11 -8.61 11.80 2.22
N ARG A 12 -8.28 11.50 3.48
CA ARG A 12 -6.96 10.99 3.84
C ARG A 12 -6.84 9.52 3.51
N ALA A 13 -5.59 9.03 3.50
CA ALA A 13 -5.31 7.61 3.26
C ALA A 13 -5.97 6.73 4.31
N ASP A 14 -6.11 5.45 4.00
CA ASP A 14 -6.72 4.49 4.93
C ASP A 14 -5.73 4.06 6.01
N PHE A 15 -4.49 3.73 5.64
CA PHE A 15 -3.46 3.32 6.60
C PHE A 15 -2.08 3.52 5.99
N ARG A 16 -1.04 3.26 6.80
CA ARG A 16 0.37 3.36 6.37
C ARG A 16 1.09 2.06 6.66
N VAL A 17 1.94 1.67 5.73
CA VAL A 17 2.82 0.51 5.89
C VAL A 17 4.28 0.93 5.80
N LYS A 18 5.16 0.13 6.42
CA LYS A 18 6.55 0.08 6.00
C LYS A 18 6.69 -1.07 5.03
N TYR A 19 7.53 -0.91 4.01
CA TYR A 19 7.70 -1.93 2.97
C TYR A 19 9.16 -2.15 2.65
N ILE A 20 9.47 -3.37 2.18
CA ILE A 20 10.76 -3.70 1.60
C ILE A 20 10.49 -4.52 0.35
N PHE A 21 10.91 -4.02 -0.81
CA PHE A 21 10.79 -4.78 -2.05
C PHE A 21 11.76 -5.96 -2.04
N ARG A 22 11.29 -7.11 -2.48
CA ARG A 22 12.13 -8.29 -2.66
C ARG A 22 13.01 -8.10 -3.88
N SER A 23 14.25 -8.61 -3.82
CA SER A 23 15.12 -8.63 -4.98
C SER A 23 14.61 -9.62 -6.02
N ALA A 24 15.03 -9.47 -7.27
CA ALA A 24 14.65 -10.41 -8.34
C ALA A 24 15.08 -11.84 -8.00
N GLU A 25 16.24 -12.00 -7.34
CA GLU A 25 16.73 -13.30 -6.89
C GLU A 25 15.81 -13.98 -5.89
N ASN A 26 15.07 -13.21 -5.11
CA ASN A 26 14.12 -13.70 -4.12
C ASN A 26 12.68 -13.67 -4.64
N GLY A 27 12.49 -13.63 -5.95
CA GLY A 27 11.18 -13.68 -6.57
C GLY A 27 10.51 -12.33 -6.71
N GLY A 28 11.20 -11.23 -6.41
CA GLY A 28 10.65 -9.88 -6.53
C GLY A 28 10.67 -9.35 -7.96
N ARG A 29 10.47 -8.03 -8.07
CA ARG A 29 10.51 -7.34 -9.36
C ARG A 29 11.94 -7.24 -9.87
N ILE A 30 12.09 -7.23 -11.19
CA ILE A 30 13.40 -7.00 -11.83
C ILE A 30 13.84 -5.55 -11.60
N GLN A 31 12.89 -4.62 -11.64
CA GLN A 31 13.14 -3.19 -11.41
C GLN A 31 12.19 -2.66 -10.33
N LEU A 32 12.67 -1.71 -9.53
CA LEU A 32 11.80 -1.02 -8.59
C LEU A 32 10.77 -0.19 -9.35
N PRO A 33 9.54 -0.10 -8.84
CA PRO A 33 8.48 0.63 -9.53
C PRO A 33 8.66 2.13 -9.40
N TYR A 34 7.85 2.86 -10.17
CA TYR A 34 7.69 4.30 -10.05
C TYR A 34 6.49 4.63 -9.17
N GLN A 35 6.44 5.86 -8.68
CA GLN A 35 5.25 6.35 -8.00
C GLN A 35 4.03 6.20 -8.92
N GLY A 36 2.90 5.80 -8.33
CA GLY A 36 1.67 5.54 -9.09
C GLY A 36 1.45 4.06 -9.36
N LEU A 37 2.30 3.19 -8.83
CA LEU A 37 2.09 1.74 -8.93
C LEU A 37 0.71 1.37 -8.39
N ARG A 38 -0.03 0.58 -9.16
CA ARG A 38 -1.35 0.06 -8.78
C ARG A 38 -1.28 -1.45 -8.71
N CYS A 39 -0.63 -1.96 -7.68
CA CYS A 39 -0.55 -3.40 -7.42
C CYS A 39 -1.67 -3.84 -6.48
N ASP A 40 -1.86 -5.15 -6.37
CA ASP A 40 -2.74 -5.69 -5.37
C ASP A 40 -2.05 -5.74 -4.01
N PHE A 41 -2.85 -5.90 -2.98
CA PHE A 41 -2.42 -5.99 -1.59
C PHE A 41 -2.89 -7.31 -1.02
N TYR A 42 -1.99 -8.01 -0.33
CA TYR A 42 -2.23 -9.36 0.15
C TYR A 42 -1.96 -9.46 1.64
N TYR A 43 -2.87 -10.09 2.36
CA TYR A 43 -2.63 -10.53 3.73
C TYR A 43 -3.49 -11.75 4.04
N HIS A 44 -3.12 -12.47 5.10
CA HIS A 44 -3.90 -13.61 5.60
C HIS A 44 -4.70 -13.16 6.82
N ASP A 45 -6.00 -13.47 6.87
CA ASP A 45 -6.88 -13.01 7.94
C ASP A 45 -6.99 -13.98 9.13
N GLY A 46 -6.17 -15.05 9.12
CA GLY A 46 -6.22 -16.14 10.10
C GLY A 46 -6.92 -17.38 9.59
N GLN A 47 -7.72 -17.25 8.53
CA GLN A 47 -8.47 -18.35 7.93
C GLN A 47 -8.23 -18.46 6.44
N ARG A 48 -8.06 -17.35 5.75
CA ARG A 48 -7.93 -17.33 4.29
C ARG A 48 -7.03 -16.18 3.83
N ASP A 49 -6.62 -16.28 2.58
CA ASP A 49 -5.88 -15.21 1.91
C ASP A 49 -6.85 -14.13 1.43
N ILE A 50 -6.49 -12.87 1.68
CA ILE A 50 -7.23 -11.71 1.20
C ILE A 50 -6.34 -10.99 0.20
N ILE A 51 -6.81 -10.86 -1.02
CA ILE A 51 -6.13 -10.10 -2.08
C ILE A 51 -7.11 -9.04 -2.56
N SER A 52 -6.70 -7.78 -2.52
CA SER A 52 -7.58 -6.65 -2.82
C SER A 52 -6.82 -5.53 -3.51
N MET A 53 -7.57 -4.68 -4.21
CA MET A 53 -7.02 -3.47 -4.81
C MET A 53 -6.85 -2.42 -3.72
N VAL A 54 -5.64 -2.35 -3.17
CA VAL A 54 -5.23 -1.33 -2.22
C VAL A 54 -3.89 -0.80 -2.74
N TRP A 55 -3.87 0.47 -3.11
CA TRP A 55 -2.75 1.02 -3.84
C TRP A 55 -1.78 1.78 -2.94
N PRO A 56 -0.47 1.56 -3.09
CA PRO A 56 0.52 2.31 -2.34
C PRO A 56 0.76 3.69 -2.95
N GLU A 57 0.98 4.66 -2.10
CA GLU A 57 1.50 5.96 -2.48
C GLU A 57 2.76 6.17 -1.64
N PHE A 58 3.91 6.14 -2.31
CA PHE A 58 5.21 6.07 -1.65
C PHE A 58 5.62 7.41 -1.07
N GLU A 59 6.24 7.36 0.10
CA GLU A 59 6.76 8.52 0.82
C GLU A 59 8.28 8.52 0.78
N ASP A 60 8.88 9.71 0.87
CA ASP A 60 10.32 9.84 1.00
C ASP A 60 10.75 9.61 2.46
N GLU A 61 12.04 9.74 2.72
CA GLU A 61 12.63 9.53 4.05
C GLU A 61 12.12 10.51 5.11
N ASN A 62 11.50 11.63 4.69
CA ASN A 62 10.92 12.62 5.58
C ASN A 62 9.41 12.45 5.74
N GLY A 63 8.85 11.36 5.20
CA GLY A 63 7.41 11.09 5.28
C GLY A 63 6.56 11.91 4.33
N LYS A 64 7.17 12.52 3.31
CA LYS A 64 6.45 13.31 2.31
C LYS A 64 6.19 12.47 1.07
N ILE A 65 5.03 12.66 0.46
CA ILE A 65 4.68 11.97 -0.79
C ILE A 65 5.70 12.31 -1.87
N ILE A 66 6.23 11.28 -2.51
CA ILE A 66 7.15 11.42 -3.63
C ILE A 66 6.37 11.90 -4.84
N LEU A 67 6.71 13.08 -5.36
CA LEU A 67 6.02 13.67 -6.51
C LEU A 67 6.70 13.32 -7.83
N GLU A 68 7.95 12.89 -7.80
CA GLU A 68 8.67 12.43 -8.99
C GLU A 68 8.15 11.04 -9.38
N ASP A 69 7.63 10.90 -10.60
CA ASP A 69 7.03 9.66 -11.08
C ASP A 69 7.81 9.02 -12.24
N LYS A 70 8.99 9.52 -12.55
CA LYS A 70 9.83 9.00 -13.64
C LYS A 70 11.11 8.33 -13.17
N THR A 71 11.31 8.23 -11.86
CA THR A 71 12.41 7.50 -11.25
C THR A 71 11.86 6.49 -10.27
N SER A 72 12.66 5.46 -9.99
CA SER A 72 12.24 4.40 -9.09
C SER A 72 12.05 4.91 -7.68
N VAL A 73 11.03 4.37 -6.99
CA VAL A 73 10.84 4.60 -5.56
C VAL A 73 11.94 3.87 -4.79
N PRO A 74 12.19 4.24 -3.51
CA PRO A 74 13.18 3.53 -2.70
C PRO A 74 12.86 2.04 -2.57
N LYS A 75 13.90 1.22 -2.43
CA LYS A 75 13.72 -0.22 -2.21
C LYS A 75 12.97 -0.50 -0.92
N GLU A 76 13.17 0.33 0.10
CA GLU A 76 12.47 0.22 1.38
C GLU A 76 12.09 1.62 1.87
N GLY A 77 11.00 1.70 2.63
CA GLY A 77 10.50 2.96 3.15
C GLY A 77 9.09 2.80 3.66
N THR A 78 8.31 3.86 3.57
CA THR A 78 6.91 3.88 3.96
C THR A 78 6.02 4.26 2.79
N ALA A 79 4.76 3.84 2.87
CA ALA A 79 3.76 4.17 1.87
C ALA A 79 2.40 4.38 2.54
N LEU A 80 1.66 5.37 2.07
CA LEU A 80 0.25 5.51 2.38
C LEU A 80 -0.52 4.50 1.54
N MET A 81 -1.52 3.86 2.15
CA MET A 81 -2.30 2.82 1.47
C MET A 81 -3.73 3.31 1.24
N TRP A 82 -4.20 3.09 0.03
CA TRP A 82 -5.47 3.60 -0.47
C TRP A 82 -6.35 2.46 -0.96
N ILE A 83 -7.45 2.19 -0.25
CA ILE A 83 -8.41 1.17 -0.66
C ILE A 83 -9.15 1.71 -1.88
N ALA A 84 -9.05 0.99 -3.00
CA ALA A 84 -9.61 1.45 -4.28
C ALA A 84 -11.12 1.23 -4.36
N LEU A 85 -11.64 0.19 -3.70
CA LEU A 85 -13.06 -0.15 -3.72
C LEU A 85 -13.65 0.15 -2.34
N PRO A 86 -14.42 1.24 -2.19
CA PRO A 86 -14.97 1.64 -0.88
C PRO A 86 -15.74 0.53 -0.17
N GLU A 87 -16.50 -0.29 -0.90
CA GLU A 87 -17.30 -1.38 -0.33
C GLU A 87 -16.45 -2.47 0.30
N ARG A 88 -15.14 -2.51 0.01
CA ARG A 88 -14.22 -3.46 0.64
C ARG A 88 -13.69 -2.97 1.99
N ARG A 89 -13.95 -1.71 2.35
CA ARG A 89 -13.43 -1.15 3.61
C ARG A 89 -13.89 -1.88 4.84
N ILE A 90 -15.12 -2.36 4.86
CA ILE A 90 -15.64 -3.11 6.03
C ILE A 90 -14.80 -4.37 6.26
N LEU A 91 -14.49 -5.11 5.19
CA LEU A 91 -13.61 -6.29 5.31
C LEU A 91 -12.26 -5.90 5.90
N HIS A 92 -11.67 -4.84 5.39
CA HIS A 92 -10.36 -4.39 5.85
C HIS A 92 -10.41 -3.81 7.27
N GLN A 93 -11.49 -3.12 7.64
CA GLN A 93 -11.68 -2.64 9.01
C GLN A 93 -11.68 -3.78 10.02
N ASN A 94 -12.18 -4.95 9.64
CA ASN A 94 -12.24 -6.11 10.51
C ASN A 94 -10.89 -6.81 10.67
N ASN A 95 -9.95 -6.57 9.76
CA ASN A 95 -8.70 -7.35 9.70
C ASN A 95 -7.44 -6.52 9.88
N ILE A 96 -7.43 -5.28 9.39
CA ILE A 96 -6.23 -4.47 9.38
C ILE A 96 -6.00 -3.81 10.73
N LYS A 97 -4.79 -4.03 11.27
CA LYS A 97 -4.36 -3.46 12.55
C LYS A 97 -2.86 -3.26 12.52
N VAL A 98 -2.36 -2.38 13.36
CA VAL A 98 -0.91 -2.16 13.50
C VAL A 98 -0.23 -3.47 13.85
N GLY A 99 0.87 -3.75 13.15
CA GLY A 99 1.65 -4.97 13.34
C GLY A 99 1.29 -6.10 12.38
N LEU A 100 0.18 -6.00 11.65
CA LEU A 100 -0.19 -7.03 10.68
C LEU A 100 0.85 -7.09 9.56
N LYS A 101 1.32 -8.31 9.27
CA LYS A 101 2.21 -8.58 8.13
C LYS A 101 1.37 -8.67 6.87
N CYS A 102 1.82 -8.00 5.83
CA CYS A 102 1.11 -7.90 4.57
C CYS A 102 2.11 -7.77 3.42
N PHE A 103 1.62 -7.71 2.19
CA PHE A 103 2.50 -7.84 1.04
C PHE A 103 1.94 -7.05 -0.14
N PHE A 104 2.83 -6.56 -1.00
CA PHE A 104 2.42 -6.15 -2.35
C PHE A 104 2.39 -7.40 -3.22
N TRP A 105 1.34 -7.51 -4.01
CA TRP A 105 1.05 -8.69 -4.82
C TRP A 105 0.90 -8.32 -6.30
N GLU A 106 1.68 -8.99 -7.14
CA GLU A 106 1.66 -8.79 -8.59
C GLU A 106 1.72 -10.16 -9.27
N GLY A 107 0.75 -11.04 -8.93
CA GLY A 107 0.81 -12.45 -9.31
C GLY A 107 1.80 -13.25 -8.46
N LYS A 108 2.55 -12.56 -7.62
CA LYS A 108 3.51 -13.09 -6.66
C LYS A 108 3.77 -11.99 -5.63
N ILE A 109 4.37 -12.35 -4.51
CA ILE A 109 4.78 -11.35 -3.51
C ILE A 109 5.98 -10.58 -4.05
N THR A 110 5.85 -9.26 -4.17
CA THR A 110 6.94 -8.40 -4.63
C THR A 110 7.55 -7.56 -3.52
N ALA A 111 6.84 -7.38 -2.40
CA ALA A 111 7.34 -6.65 -1.24
C ALA A 111 6.77 -7.22 0.04
N ASP A 112 7.59 -7.21 1.08
CA ASP A 112 7.15 -7.53 2.45
C ASP A 112 6.80 -6.23 3.15
N CYS A 113 5.66 -6.24 3.86
CA CYS A 113 5.11 -5.04 4.49
C CYS A 113 4.66 -5.32 5.91
N GLU A 114 4.55 -4.25 6.67
CA GLU A 114 3.92 -4.28 7.99
C GLU A 114 3.12 -3.01 8.17
N ILE A 115 1.90 -3.15 8.68
CA ILE A 115 1.06 -1.99 8.99
C ILE A 115 1.63 -1.27 10.20
N ILE A 116 1.90 0.04 10.05
CA ILE A 116 2.50 0.84 11.12
C ILE A 116 1.57 1.93 11.65
N GLU A 117 0.52 2.26 10.91
CA GLU A 117 -0.41 3.32 11.36
C GLU A 117 -1.77 3.15 10.70
N ILE A 118 -2.85 3.26 11.48
CA ILE A 118 -4.21 3.37 10.97
C ILE A 118 -4.51 4.87 10.90
N ILE A 119 -4.90 5.36 9.72
CA ILE A 119 -5.17 6.78 9.50
C ILE A 119 -6.69 7.01 9.51
N ASP A 120 -7.33 6.95 8.34
CA ASP A 120 -8.77 7.18 8.24
C ASP A 120 -9.55 5.96 7.73
N LEU A 121 -9.01 4.76 7.95
CA LEU A 121 -9.66 3.51 7.56
C LEU A 121 -11.11 3.43 8.05
N PHE A 122 -11.39 3.92 9.27
CA PHE A 122 -12.71 3.87 9.88
C PHE A 122 -13.56 5.11 9.60
N LYS A 123 -13.01 6.11 8.92
CA LYS A 123 -13.71 7.37 8.62
C LYS A 123 -14.04 7.53 7.14
N ASN A 124 -13.28 6.87 6.26
CA ASN A 124 -13.46 7.00 4.83
C ASN A 124 -14.74 6.30 4.35
N PRO A 125 -15.30 6.72 3.20
CA PRO A 125 -16.56 6.16 2.70
C PRO A 125 -16.52 4.65 2.48
N ILE A 126 -17.64 3.98 2.73
CA ILE A 126 -17.80 2.54 2.47
C ILE A 126 -18.72 2.28 1.26
N LYS A 127 -19.10 3.37 0.61
CA LYS A 127 -19.92 3.31 -0.62
C LYS A 127 -19.41 4.38 -1.59
#